data_1141cd3cf71fb445de42097a885d6d47
#
_entry.id   1141cd3cf71fb445de42097a885d6d47
#
_cell.length_a   1.000
_cell.length_b   1.000
_cell.length_c   1.000
_cell.angle_alpha   90.00
_cell.angle_beta   90.00
_cell.angle_gamma   90.00
#
_symmetry.space_group_name_H-M   'P 1'
#
loop_
_entity.id
_entity.type
_entity.pdbx_description
1 polymer ?
#
loop_
_entity_poly.entity_id
_entity_poly.type
_entity_poly.pdbx_seq_one_letter_code
_entity_poly.pdbx_strand_id
1 'polypeptide(L)'
;TAKAAGYVLAAELRACGIDLSFTPVLDLDYGTSEIIGNRAFHRDPAAVTTLAGALIAGLRRAGMANVGKHFPGHGFVVADSHLAIPVDDRPVSALYADFSPYRAHRRMDLAAVMPAHVIYENLDPSPAGFSSYWLRYVLRGELGFDGVIFSDDLSMEGASFAGGFVERAEAALGAGCDMVLVCNNPAAARQLLREWQPDLDPASASRLKALLPVVHAPGMAALHAQADYLEALKALEAVME
;
A
#
# COMPACT_ATOMS: atom_id res chain seq x y z
N THR A 1 0.83 -9.65 -19.53
CA THR A 1 -0.43 -9.70 -18.75
C THR A 1 -0.41 -8.72 -17.58
N ALA A 2 0.50 -8.83 -16.56
CA ALA A 2 0.47 -7.97 -15.37
C ALA A 2 0.51 -6.45 -15.70
N LYS A 3 1.31 -6.04 -16.69
CA LYS A 3 1.33 -4.65 -17.17
C LYS A 3 0.00 -4.23 -17.81
N ALA A 4 -0.63 -5.12 -18.58
CA ALA A 4 -1.95 -4.85 -19.15
C ALA A 4 -3.02 -4.70 -18.06
N ALA A 5 -2.99 -5.57 -17.03
CA ALA A 5 -3.90 -5.48 -15.88
C ALA A 5 -3.77 -4.15 -15.14
N GLY A 6 -2.53 -3.71 -14.84
CA GLY A 6 -2.28 -2.41 -14.22
C GLY A 6 -2.77 -1.23 -15.07
N TYR A 7 -2.59 -1.31 -16.40
CA TYR A 7 -3.04 -0.25 -17.29
C TYR A 7 -4.58 -0.18 -17.36
N VAL A 8 -5.26 -1.31 -17.56
CA VAL A 8 -6.73 -1.34 -17.63
C VAL A 8 -7.34 -0.87 -16.31
N LEU A 9 -6.87 -1.41 -15.17
CA LEU A 9 -7.31 -0.99 -13.85
C LEU A 9 -7.22 0.54 -13.67
N ALA A 10 -6.05 1.10 -13.95
CA ALA A 10 -5.84 2.53 -13.74
C ALA A 10 -6.58 3.40 -14.77
N ALA A 11 -6.64 2.98 -16.03
CA ALA A 11 -7.34 3.74 -17.07
C ALA A 11 -8.84 3.87 -16.76
N GLU A 12 -9.49 2.79 -16.32
CA GLU A 12 -10.91 2.80 -15.93
C GLU A 12 -11.16 3.63 -14.67
N LEU A 13 -10.35 3.43 -13.62
CA LEU A 13 -10.47 4.24 -12.40
C LEU A 13 -10.28 5.72 -12.68
N ARG A 14 -9.28 6.06 -13.50
CA ARG A 14 -9.02 7.44 -13.91
C ARG A 14 -10.16 8.03 -14.74
N ALA A 15 -10.75 7.24 -15.62
CA ALA A 15 -11.92 7.65 -16.39
C ALA A 15 -13.16 7.91 -15.52
N CYS A 16 -13.21 7.33 -14.33
CA CYS A 16 -14.22 7.58 -13.29
C CYS A 16 -13.83 8.71 -12.31
N GLY A 17 -12.70 9.38 -12.51
CA GLY A 17 -12.24 10.47 -11.64
C GLY A 17 -11.51 9.99 -10.37
N ILE A 18 -11.02 8.76 -10.34
CA ILE A 18 -10.23 8.19 -9.23
C ILE A 18 -8.74 8.29 -9.58
N ASP A 19 -7.96 8.95 -8.73
CA ASP A 19 -6.57 9.29 -9.01
C ASP A 19 -5.55 8.32 -8.41
N LEU A 20 -5.94 7.51 -7.43
CA LEU A 20 -5.04 6.61 -6.70
C LEU A 20 -5.71 5.26 -6.43
N SER A 21 -4.93 4.18 -6.48
CA SER A 21 -5.31 2.84 -6.03
C SER A 21 -4.29 2.32 -5.01
N PHE A 22 -4.77 1.71 -3.91
CA PHE A 22 -3.93 1.05 -2.91
C PHE A 22 -3.45 -0.31 -3.42
N THR A 23 -2.66 -0.28 -4.47
CA THR A 23 -2.15 -1.41 -5.26
C THR A 23 -0.70 -1.15 -5.66
N PRO A 24 0.19 -2.19 -5.67
CA PRO A 24 -0.03 -3.62 -5.49
C PRO A 24 0.07 -4.14 -4.05
N VAL A 25 -0.42 -5.37 -3.82
CA VAL A 25 -0.05 -6.18 -2.66
C VAL A 25 1.32 -6.77 -2.91
N LEU A 26 2.28 -6.52 -1.99
CA LEU A 26 3.66 -7.01 -2.05
C LEU A 26 3.92 -8.14 -1.05
N ASP A 27 2.91 -8.51 -0.27
CA ASP A 27 2.98 -9.60 0.69
C ASP A 27 3.26 -10.93 -0.02
N LEU A 28 4.08 -11.78 0.62
CA LEU A 28 4.41 -13.10 0.09
C LEU A 28 3.31 -14.11 0.47
N ASP A 29 3.02 -15.04 -0.43
CA ASP A 29 2.10 -16.15 -0.14
C ASP A 29 2.79 -17.26 0.65
N TYR A 30 2.57 -17.29 1.94
CA TYR A 30 3.01 -18.38 2.82
C TYR A 30 1.98 -19.52 2.90
N GLY A 31 0.79 -19.33 2.33
CA GLY A 31 -0.30 -20.29 2.40
C GLY A 31 -1.00 -20.37 3.77
N THR A 32 -0.69 -19.48 4.69
CA THR A 32 -1.21 -19.44 6.07
C THR A 32 -2.20 -18.31 6.31
N SER A 33 -2.01 -17.18 5.68
CA SER A 33 -2.84 -15.98 5.87
C SER A 33 -4.10 -16.05 5.01
N GLU A 34 -5.27 -16.15 5.64
CA GLU A 34 -6.56 -16.07 4.93
C GLU A 34 -6.84 -14.63 4.43
N ILE A 35 -6.24 -13.62 5.09
CA ILE A 35 -6.43 -12.21 4.74
C ILE A 35 -5.65 -11.84 3.49
N ILE A 36 -4.41 -12.27 3.38
CA ILE A 36 -3.61 -12.06 2.17
C ILE A 36 -4.01 -13.07 1.10
N GLY A 37 -3.96 -14.37 1.40
CA GLY A 37 -4.48 -15.42 0.54
C GLY A 37 -4.17 -15.21 -0.94
N ASN A 38 -5.20 -15.31 -1.77
CA ASN A 38 -5.13 -15.11 -3.22
C ASN A 38 -4.88 -13.66 -3.67
N ARG A 39 -4.72 -12.70 -2.76
CA ARG A 39 -4.30 -11.34 -3.07
C ARG A 39 -2.79 -11.25 -3.33
N ALA A 40 -1.99 -12.19 -2.81
CA ALA A 40 -0.55 -12.26 -3.06
C ALA A 40 -0.28 -12.71 -4.49
N PHE A 41 0.75 -12.13 -5.11
CA PHE A 41 1.19 -12.58 -6.44
C PHE A 41 1.84 -13.96 -6.42
N HIS A 42 2.71 -14.21 -5.44
CA HIS A 42 3.50 -15.43 -5.37
C HIS A 42 4.18 -15.57 -4.00
N ARG A 43 4.74 -16.77 -3.71
CA ARG A 43 5.58 -17.02 -2.53
C ARG A 43 7.04 -16.57 -2.71
N ASP A 44 7.52 -16.52 -3.94
CA ASP A 44 8.89 -16.11 -4.25
C ASP A 44 8.97 -14.58 -4.36
N PRO A 45 9.84 -13.91 -3.54
CA PRO A 45 10.01 -12.46 -3.55
C PRO A 45 10.43 -11.90 -4.92
N ALA A 46 11.22 -12.66 -5.70
CA ALA A 46 11.66 -12.23 -7.03
C ALA A 46 10.49 -12.21 -8.03
N ALA A 47 9.61 -13.21 -7.96
CA ALA A 47 8.38 -13.25 -8.75
C ALA A 47 7.44 -12.10 -8.35
N VAL A 48 7.22 -11.86 -7.04
CA VAL A 48 6.42 -10.72 -6.54
C VAL A 48 6.98 -9.41 -7.08
N THR A 49 8.28 -9.18 -6.96
CA THR A 49 8.93 -7.95 -7.44
C THR A 49 8.74 -7.76 -8.95
N THR A 50 8.84 -8.83 -9.73
CA THR A 50 8.70 -8.79 -11.18
C THR A 50 7.25 -8.48 -11.60
N LEU A 51 6.28 -9.18 -11.02
CA LEU A 51 4.86 -9.01 -11.33
C LEU A 51 4.34 -7.66 -10.86
N ALA A 52 4.68 -7.26 -9.63
CA ALA A 52 4.33 -5.96 -9.08
C ALA A 52 4.94 -4.81 -9.90
N GLY A 53 6.21 -4.90 -10.28
CA GLY A 53 6.85 -3.90 -11.13
C GLY A 53 6.18 -3.77 -12.49
N ALA A 54 5.78 -4.89 -13.10
CA ALA A 54 5.02 -4.88 -14.35
C ALA A 54 3.64 -4.23 -14.18
N LEU A 55 2.91 -4.54 -13.10
CA LEU A 55 1.61 -3.94 -12.79
C LEU A 55 1.77 -2.44 -12.55
N ILE A 56 2.75 -2.00 -11.77
CA ILE A 56 3.06 -0.58 -11.51
C ILE A 56 3.36 0.15 -12.83
N ALA A 57 4.12 -0.45 -13.72
CA ALA A 57 4.39 0.14 -15.04
C ALA A 57 3.10 0.34 -15.86
N GLY A 58 2.11 -0.53 -15.67
CA GLY A 58 0.76 -0.37 -16.23
C GLY A 58 -0.01 0.80 -15.60
N LEU A 59 -0.05 0.88 -14.28
CA LEU A 59 -0.69 1.98 -13.54
C LEU A 59 -0.13 3.34 -14.00
N ARG A 60 1.20 3.44 -14.05
CA ARG A 60 1.90 4.67 -14.48
C ARG A 60 1.60 5.05 -15.93
N ARG A 61 1.47 4.07 -16.83
CA ARG A 61 1.07 4.33 -18.23
C ARG A 61 -0.27 5.05 -18.32
N ALA A 62 -1.21 4.76 -17.43
CA ALA A 62 -2.48 5.46 -17.32
C ALA A 62 -2.42 6.74 -16.46
N GLY A 63 -1.23 7.11 -15.95
CA GLY A 63 -1.02 8.30 -15.13
C GLY A 63 -1.51 8.16 -13.68
N MET A 64 -1.58 6.94 -13.15
CA MET A 64 -1.97 6.66 -11.76
C MET A 64 -0.74 6.31 -10.92
N ALA A 65 -0.65 6.88 -9.72
CA ALA A 65 0.31 6.48 -8.70
C ALA A 65 -0.05 5.12 -8.09
N ASN A 66 0.90 4.53 -7.36
CA ASN A 66 0.78 3.19 -6.79
C ASN A 66 1.13 3.18 -5.30
N VAL A 67 0.63 2.17 -4.57
CA VAL A 67 0.89 1.98 -3.13
C VAL A 67 1.21 0.53 -2.87
N GLY A 68 2.45 0.22 -2.52
CA GLY A 68 2.84 -1.14 -2.11
C GLY A 68 2.45 -1.45 -0.68
N LYS A 69 1.87 -2.61 -0.45
CA LYS A 69 1.35 -3.00 0.87
C LYS A 69 1.46 -4.50 1.13
N HIS A 70 1.56 -4.91 2.37
CA HIS A 70 1.56 -4.17 3.63
C HIS A 70 2.95 -4.28 4.28
N PHE A 71 3.71 -3.21 4.30
CA PHE A 71 5.09 -3.20 4.81
C PHE A 71 5.17 -3.54 6.30
N PRO A 72 6.13 -4.34 6.75
CA PRO A 72 7.18 -5.04 6.00
C PRO A 72 6.75 -6.36 5.35
N GLY A 73 5.56 -6.89 5.60
CA GLY A 73 4.98 -8.10 5.02
C GLY A 73 3.95 -8.76 5.93
N HIS A 74 2.70 -8.89 5.49
CA HIS A 74 1.56 -9.43 6.26
C HIS A 74 1.25 -10.91 5.93
N GLY A 75 1.99 -11.52 4.97
CA GLY A 75 1.60 -12.80 4.40
C GLY A 75 1.77 -14.02 5.30
N PHE A 76 2.55 -13.92 6.39
CA PHE A 76 2.82 -15.04 7.30
C PHE A 76 1.78 -15.17 8.42
N VAL A 77 1.31 -14.04 8.98
CA VAL A 77 0.42 -14.06 10.14
C VAL A 77 -0.98 -14.55 9.77
N VAL A 78 -1.54 -15.41 10.63
CA VAL A 78 -2.86 -16.01 10.44
C VAL A 78 -3.97 -15.07 10.94
N ALA A 79 -3.71 -14.36 12.04
CA ALA A 79 -4.70 -13.47 12.66
C ALA A 79 -5.12 -12.33 11.71
N ASP A 80 -6.43 -12.13 11.62
CA ASP A 80 -7.00 -11.01 10.87
C ASP A 80 -6.80 -9.69 11.63
N SER A 81 -6.04 -8.78 11.06
CA SER A 81 -5.81 -7.44 11.63
C SER A 81 -7.09 -6.58 11.71
N HIS A 82 -8.19 -7.00 11.07
CA HIS A 82 -9.51 -6.42 11.26
C HIS A 82 -10.18 -6.86 12.58
N LEU A 83 -9.78 -8.01 13.14
CA LEU A 83 -10.40 -8.65 14.30
C LEU A 83 -9.50 -8.70 15.53
N ALA A 84 -8.18 -8.66 15.35
CA ALA A 84 -7.18 -8.74 16.42
C ALA A 84 -5.90 -8.04 16.00
N ILE A 85 -4.96 -7.83 16.94
CA ILE A 85 -3.62 -7.34 16.63
C ILE A 85 -2.75 -8.57 16.31
N PRO A 86 -2.37 -8.80 15.03
CA PRO A 86 -1.56 -9.95 14.68
C PRO A 86 -0.11 -9.75 15.12
N VAL A 87 0.52 -10.85 15.55
CA VAL A 87 1.93 -10.88 15.97
C VAL A 87 2.69 -11.85 15.06
N ASP A 88 3.79 -11.38 14.50
CA ASP A 88 4.78 -12.18 13.79
C ASP A 88 5.96 -12.47 14.73
N ASP A 89 6.07 -13.72 15.16
CA ASP A 89 7.08 -14.22 16.10
C ASP A 89 8.29 -14.85 15.41
N ARG A 90 8.36 -14.75 14.09
CA ARG A 90 9.47 -15.31 13.30
C ARG A 90 10.80 -14.67 13.68
N PRO A 91 11.90 -15.43 13.60
CA PRO A 91 13.23 -14.84 13.76
C PRO A 91 13.50 -13.80 12.67
N VAL A 92 14.29 -12.78 13.01
CA VAL A 92 14.61 -11.65 12.12
C VAL A 92 15.12 -12.11 10.75
N SER A 93 15.89 -13.20 10.69
CA SER A 93 16.40 -13.77 9.44
C SER A 93 15.30 -14.24 8.49
N ALA A 94 14.15 -14.67 8.99
CA ALA A 94 13.02 -15.10 8.16
C ALA A 94 12.27 -13.91 7.52
N LEU A 95 12.33 -12.72 8.14
CA LEU A 95 11.68 -11.51 7.62
C LEU A 95 12.40 -10.90 6.41
N TYR A 96 13.65 -11.29 6.13
CA TYR A 96 14.40 -10.73 4.99
C TYR A 96 13.75 -10.99 3.63
N ALA A 97 13.01 -12.10 3.50
CA ALA A 97 12.26 -12.40 2.28
C ALA A 97 11.16 -11.36 2.04
N ASP A 98 10.41 -10.99 3.09
CA ASP A 98 9.33 -10.01 3.04
C ASP A 98 9.83 -8.60 2.69
N PHE A 99 11.07 -8.25 3.08
CA PHE A 99 11.67 -6.94 2.74
C PHE A 99 12.13 -6.85 1.28
N SER A 100 12.32 -7.98 0.61
CA SER A 100 12.90 -8.03 -0.74
C SER A 100 12.14 -7.19 -1.77
N PRO A 101 10.80 -7.23 -1.86
CA PRO A 101 10.04 -6.35 -2.76
C PRO A 101 10.26 -4.86 -2.43
N TYR A 102 10.31 -4.50 -1.14
CA TYR A 102 10.51 -3.10 -0.73
C TYR A 102 11.93 -2.60 -0.98
N ARG A 103 12.95 -3.46 -0.89
CA ARG A 103 14.33 -3.13 -1.31
C ARG A 103 14.42 -2.79 -2.80
N ALA A 104 13.52 -3.34 -3.60
CA ALA A 104 13.44 -3.09 -5.03
C ALA A 104 12.56 -1.86 -5.40
N HIS A 105 12.13 -1.04 -4.42
CA HIS A 105 11.19 0.07 -4.61
C HIS A 105 11.58 1.00 -5.76
N ARG A 106 12.85 1.38 -5.88
CA ARG A 106 13.35 2.25 -6.97
C ARG A 106 13.23 1.59 -8.33
N ARG A 107 13.51 0.28 -8.41
CA ARG A 107 13.40 -0.47 -9.68
C ARG A 107 11.95 -0.64 -10.13
N MET A 108 11.01 -0.69 -9.18
CA MET A 108 9.57 -0.78 -9.45
C MET A 108 8.91 0.58 -9.63
N ASP A 109 9.60 1.68 -9.34
CA ASP A 109 8.99 3.02 -9.24
C ASP A 109 7.84 3.07 -8.22
N LEU A 110 8.07 2.52 -7.03
CA LEU A 110 7.09 2.51 -5.95
C LEU A 110 6.89 3.93 -5.43
N ALA A 111 5.68 4.48 -5.60
CA ALA A 111 5.37 5.87 -5.26
C ALA A 111 4.95 6.04 -3.80
N ALA A 112 4.29 5.04 -3.23
CA ALA A 112 3.87 5.05 -1.84
C ALA A 112 3.92 3.65 -1.22
N VAL A 113 3.96 3.62 0.12
CA VAL A 113 3.93 2.40 0.94
C VAL A 113 2.85 2.52 2.01
N MET A 114 2.18 1.42 2.30
CA MET A 114 1.26 1.28 3.42
C MET A 114 1.82 0.20 4.36
N PRO A 115 2.15 0.55 5.64
CA PRO A 115 2.58 -0.43 6.63
C PRO A 115 1.43 -1.27 7.15
N ALA A 116 1.75 -2.46 7.64
CA ALA A 116 0.80 -3.36 8.26
C ALA A 116 0.50 -2.98 9.72
N HIS A 117 -0.71 -3.27 10.20
CA HIS A 117 -1.01 -3.29 11.63
C HIS A 117 -0.61 -4.64 12.25
N VAL A 118 0.68 -5.00 12.14
CA VAL A 118 1.28 -6.24 12.64
C VAL A 118 2.44 -5.91 13.57
N ILE A 119 2.55 -6.60 14.69
CA ILE A 119 3.68 -6.55 15.62
C ILE A 119 4.71 -7.59 15.17
N TYR A 120 5.96 -7.19 14.98
CA TYR A 120 7.09 -8.09 14.71
C TYR A 120 7.94 -8.15 15.98
N GLU A 121 7.51 -8.98 16.93
CA GLU A 121 7.92 -8.91 18.34
C GLU A 121 9.43 -9.05 18.56
N ASN A 122 10.14 -9.77 17.68
CA ASN A 122 11.59 -9.92 17.73
C ASN A 122 12.37 -8.67 17.29
N LEU A 123 11.67 -7.60 16.83
CA LEU A 123 12.29 -6.36 16.37
C LEU A 123 11.72 -5.12 17.06
N ASP A 124 10.39 -5.02 17.17
CA ASP A 124 9.73 -3.87 17.77
C ASP A 124 8.38 -4.29 18.36
N PRO A 125 8.04 -3.88 19.59
CA PRO A 125 6.80 -4.26 20.27
C PRO A 125 5.56 -3.51 19.74
N SER A 126 5.74 -2.53 18.85
CA SER A 126 4.65 -1.76 18.27
C SER A 126 4.25 -2.30 16.90
N PRO A 127 2.97 -2.22 16.51
CA PRO A 127 2.58 -2.50 15.13
C PRO A 127 3.36 -1.60 14.15
N ALA A 128 3.75 -2.14 13.00
CA ALA A 128 4.63 -1.44 12.06
C ALA A 128 4.10 -0.05 11.66
N GLY A 129 2.77 0.12 11.52
CA GLY A 129 2.15 1.41 11.20
C GLY A 129 2.27 2.47 12.30
N PHE A 130 2.64 2.08 13.54
CA PHE A 130 2.81 2.97 14.68
C PHE A 130 4.26 2.97 15.21
N SER A 131 5.20 2.42 14.46
CA SER A 131 6.58 2.25 14.87
C SER A 131 7.52 3.16 14.10
N SER A 132 8.19 4.07 14.81
CA SER A 132 9.28 4.88 14.23
C SER A 132 10.49 4.04 13.84
N TYR A 133 10.71 2.89 14.48
CA TYR A 133 11.72 1.91 14.07
C TYR A 133 11.44 1.45 12.63
N TRP A 134 10.21 1.00 12.35
CA TRP A 134 9.85 0.51 11.03
C TRP A 134 9.81 1.61 9.97
N LEU A 135 9.18 2.76 10.27
CA LEU A 135 8.93 3.78 9.25
C LEU A 135 10.12 4.73 9.05
N ARG A 136 10.75 5.19 10.13
CA ARG A 136 11.86 6.15 10.02
C ARG A 136 13.21 5.47 9.88
N TYR A 137 13.49 4.45 10.72
CA TYR A 137 14.80 3.80 10.69
C TYR A 137 14.90 2.80 9.53
N VAL A 138 14.00 1.82 9.43
CA VAL A 138 14.08 0.80 8.37
C VAL A 138 13.66 1.35 7.01
N LEU A 139 12.40 1.82 6.86
CA LEU A 139 11.86 2.18 5.53
C LEU A 139 12.54 3.43 4.96
N ARG A 140 12.61 4.53 5.74
CA ARG A 140 13.27 5.78 5.29
C ARG A 140 14.78 5.66 5.32
N GLY A 141 15.38 5.17 6.43
CA GLY A 141 16.82 5.14 6.65
C GLY A 141 17.54 4.04 5.88
N GLU A 142 17.26 2.77 6.19
CA GLU A 142 17.99 1.64 5.60
C GLU A 142 17.60 1.37 4.14
N LEU A 143 16.29 1.39 3.84
CA LEU A 143 15.81 1.15 2.47
C LEU A 143 15.89 2.40 1.60
N GLY A 144 16.00 3.59 2.20
CA GLY A 144 16.10 4.86 1.48
C GLY A 144 14.82 5.21 0.69
N PHE A 145 13.66 4.80 1.19
CA PHE A 145 12.39 5.11 0.56
C PHE A 145 11.99 6.56 0.86
N ASP A 146 11.75 7.35 -0.17
CA ASP A 146 11.44 8.79 -0.09
C ASP A 146 10.01 9.14 -0.58
N GLY A 147 9.22 8.14 -1.00
CA GLY A 147 7.82 8.29 -1.38
C GLY A 147 6.86 8.48 -0.20
N VAL A 148 5.57 8.48 -0.46
CA VAL A 148 4.53 8.66 0.57
C VAL A 148 4.39 7.41 1.44
N ILE A 149 4.23 7.59 2.75
CA ILE A 149 3.82 6.55 3.69
C ILE A 149 2.39 6.86 4.15
N PHE A 150 1.44 5.99 3.74
CA PHE A 150 0.08 6.00 4.29
C PHE A 150 0.04 5.23 5.60
N SER A 151 -0.90 5.50 6.51
CA SER A 151 -1.29 4.47 7.48
C SER A 151 -2.09 3.38 6.78
N ASP A 152 -2.21 2.20 7.37
CA ASP A 152 -3.34 1.32 7.09
C ASP A 152 -4.61 1.91 7.75
N ASP A 153 -5.77 1.30 7.51
CA ASP A 153 -7.04 1.80 8.01
C ASP A 153 -7.07 1.88 9.56
N LEU A 154 -7.16 3.09 10.08
CA LEU A 154 -7.22 3.32 11.52
C LEU A 154 -8.53 2.84 12.16
N SER A 155 -9.53 2.44 11.37
CA SER A 155 -10.76 1.83 11.91
C SER A 155 -10.62 0.33 12.22
N MET A 156 -9.52 -0.31 11.77
CA MET A 156 -9.23 -1.73 12.06
C MET A 156 -8.92 -1.97 13.53
N GLU A 157 -9.21 -3.17 14.02
CA GLU A 157 -8.88 -3.58 15.40
C GLU A 157 -7.37 -3.56 15.65
N GLY A 158 -6.56 -3.93 14.66
CA GLY A 158 -5.09 -3.83 14.72
C GLY A 158 -4.57 -2.42 15.00
N ALA A 159 -5.39 -1.38 14.76
CA ALA A 159 -5.06 0.00 15.12
C ALA A 159 -5.48 0.37 16.54
N SER A 160 -6.28 -0.45 17.24
CA SER A 160 -6.79 -0.17 18.61
C SER A 160 -5.67 -0.08 19.65
N PHE A 161 -4.49 -0.61 19.33
CA PHE A 161 -3.26 -0.47 20.10
C PHE A 161 -2.98 0.98 20.53
N ALA A 162 -3.25 1.94 19.65
CA ALA A 162 -2.95 3.36 19.88
C ALA A 162 -4.09 4.16 20.55
N GLY A 163 -5.22 3.52 20.92
CA GLY A 163 -6.33 4.19 21.62
C GLY A 163 -7.47 4.65 20.72
N GLY A 164 -7.99 5.86 20.92
CA GLY A 164 -9.06 6.46 20.12
C GLY A 164 -8.58 6.95 18.74
N PHE A 165 -9.50 7.45 17.90
CA PHE A 165 -9.14 7.80 16.52
C PHE A 165 -8.15 8.96 16.41
N VAL A 166 -8.22 9.96 17.29
CA VAL A 166 -7.24 11.06 17.29
C VAL A 166 -5.88 10.54 17.72
N GLU A 167 -5.81 9.76 18.78
CA GLU A 167 -4.57 9.16 19.28
C GLU A 167 -3.95 8.22 18.21
N ARG A 168 -4.76 7.44 17.48
CA ARG A 168 -4.29 6.59 16.36
C ARG A 168 -3.68 7.44 15.25
N ALA A 169 -4.31 8.55 14.88
CA ALA A 169 -3.82 9.45 13.85
C ALA A 169 -2.51 10.12 14.28
N GLU A 170 -2.43 10.60 15.53
CA GLU A 170 -1.21 11.19 16.10
C GLU A 170 -0.07 10.18 16.16
N ALA A 171 -0.35 8.95 16.61
CA ALA A 171 0.64 7.88 16.67
C ALA A 171 1.18 7.51 15.28
N ALA A 172 0.31 7.41 14.27
CA ALA A 172 0.72 7.10 12.90
C ALA A 172 1.60 8.20 12.29
N LEU A 173 1.21 9.49 12.40
CA LEU A 173 2.05 10.61 11.94
C LEU A 173 3.35 10.70 12.75
N GLY A 174 3.27 10.55 14.07
CA GLY A 174 4.43 10.53 14.96
C GLY A 174 5.43 9.43 14.61
N ALA A 175 4.94 8.27 14.17
CA ALA A 175 5.78 7.17 13.70
C ALA A 175 6.47 7.47 12.35
N GLY A 176 5.87 8.30 11.48
CA GLY A 176 6.45 8.67 10.19
C GLY A 176 5.54 8.51 8.98
N CYS A 177 4.24 8.27 9.17
CA CYS A 177 3.26 8.34 8.08
C CYS A 177 3.12 9.80 7.59
N ASP A 178 2.79 9.95 6.32
CA ASP A 178 2.50 11.24 5.68
C ASP A 178 0.99 11.50 5.61
N MET A 179 0.18 10.44 5.62
CA MET A 179 -1.27 10.49 5.55
C MET A 179 -1.89 9.33 6.33
N VAL A 180 -3.03 9.59 6.95
CA VAL A 180 -3.80 8.59 7.69
C VAL A 180 -5.11 8.25 6.98
N LEU A 181 -5.57 7.01 7.13
CA LEU A 181 -6.79 6.50 6.54
C LEU A 181 -7.80 6.11 7.60
N VAL A 182 -9.07 6.47 7.37
CA VAL A 182 -10.23 5.96 8.12
C VAL A 182 -11.26 5.49 7.11
N CYS A 183 -11.37 4.19 6.95
CA CYS A 183 -12.27 3.55 6.01
C CYS A 183 -13.51 3.03 6.75
N ASN A 184 -14.63 2.93 6.03
CA ASN A 184 -15.89 2.32 6.51
C ASN A 184 -16.45 2.87 7.84
N ASN A 185 -15.90 3.99 8.37
CA ASN A 185 -16.38 4.67 9.58
C ASN A 185 -16.52 6.18 9.36
N PRO A 186 -17.62 6.63 8.74
CA PRO A 186 -17.85 8.06 8.49
C PRO A 186 -17.93 8.92 9.76
N ALA A 187 -18.32 8.33 10.89
CA ALA A 187 -18.37 9.05 12.16
C ALA A 187 -16.97 9.39 12.67
N ALA A 188 -16.06 8.40 12.65
CA ALA A 188 -14.66 8.59 13.04
C ALA A 188 -13.93 9.54 12.08
N ALA A 189 -14.15 9.44 10.76
CA ALA A 189 -13.59 10.38 9.80
C ALA A 189 -14.05 11.82 10.08
N ARG A 190 -15.33 12.03 10.37
CA ARG A 190 -15.86 13.34 10.78
C ARG A 190 -15.31 13.82 12.12
N GLN A 191 -15.05 12.91 13.05
CA GLN A 191 -14.42 13.25 14.33
C GLN A 191 -13.01 13.78 14.09
N LEU A 192 -12.16 13.07 13.35
CA LEU A 192 -10.81 13.52 13.02
C LEU A 192 -10.81 14.90 12.34
N LEU A 193 -11.68 15.11 11.35
CA LEU A 193 -11.77 16.40 10.66
C LEU A 193 -12.16 17.57 11.55
N ARG A 194 -12.87 17.33 12.67
CA ARG A 194 -13.28 18.37 13.62
C ARG A 194 -12.27 18.60 14.74
N GLU A 195 -11.67 17.54 15.24
CA GLU A 195 -10.97 17.54 16.53
C GLU A 195 -9.44 17.52 16.36
N TRP A 196 -8.95 17.07 15.20
CA TRP A 196 -7.54 16.86 14.96
C TRP A 196 -6.96 17.91 14.02
N GLN A 197 -5.94 18.63 14.52
CA GLN A 197 -5.22 19.65 13.76
C GLN A 197 -3.71 19.36 13.84
N PRO A 198 -3.20 18.46 12.99
CA PRO A 198 -1.79 18.10 13.03
C PRO A 198 -0.90 19.22 12.50
N ASP A 199 0.30 19.31 13.07
CA ASP A 199 1.40 20.05 12.45
C ASP A 199 1.85 19.33 11.18
N LEU A 200 1.65 19.96 10.03
CA LEU A 200 1.99 19.37 8.73
C LEU A 200 3.47 19.58 8.41
N ASP A 201 4.19 18.47 8.20
CA ASP A 201 5.55 18.52 7.66
C ASP A 201 5.50 18.97 6.17
N PRO A 202 6.20 20.06 5.79
CA PRO A 202 6.27 20.49 4.38
C PRO A 202 6.79 19.41 3.42
N ALA A 203 7.66 18.52 3.90
CA ALA A 203 8.14 17.38 3.11
C ALA A 203 7.03 16.37 2.82
N SER A 204 6.13 16.10 3.79
CA SER A 204 4.94 15.26 3.59
C SER A 204 4.00 15.87 2.56
N ALA A 205 3.75 17.18 2.64
CA ALA A 205 2.92 17.89 1.66
C ALA A 205 3.50 17.78 0.24
N SER A 206 4.82 17.89 0.08
CA SER A 206 5.50 17.72 -1.20
C SER A 206 5.38 16.30 -1.75
N ARG A 207 5.54 15.28 -0.89
CA ARG A 207 5.37 13.87 -1.27
C ARG A 207 3.94 13.57 -1.71
N LEU A 208 2.94 14.02 -0.96
CA LEU A 208 1.52 13.86 -1.28
C LEU A 208 1.16 14.51 -2.61
N LYS A 209 1.67 15.72 -2.87
CA LYS A 209 1.46 16.41 -4.15
C LYS A 209 2.02 15.61 -5.33
N ALA A 210 3.13 14.89 -5.16
CA ALA A 210 3.73 14.08 -6.21
C ALA A 210 2.88 12.85 -6.61
N LEU A 211 1.91 12.43 -5.79
CA LEU A 211 0.97 11.36 -6.15
C LEU A 211 -0.14 11.84 -7.10
N LEU A 212 -0.39 13.13 -7.18
CA LEU A 212 -1.46 13.66 -8.02
C LEU A 212 -1.12 13.47 -9.50
N PRO A 213 -2.09 13.06 -10.30
CA PRO A 213 -1.88 12.89 -11.73
C PRO A 213 -1.65 14.24 -12.41
N VAL A 214 -0.68 14.26 -13.31
CA VAL A 214 -0.33 15.47 -14.08
C VAL A 214 -1.06 15.55 -15.42
N VAL A 215 -1.72 14.47 -15.85
CA VAL A 215 -2.42 14.37 -17.14
C VAL A 215 -3.91 14.12 -16.89
N HIS A 216 -4.76 14.84 -17.61
CA HIS A 216 -6.20 14.61 -17.58
C HIS A 216 -6.54 13.25 -18.22
N ALA A 217 -7.40 12.46 -17.58
CA ALA A 217 -7.84 11.18 -18.11
C ALA A 217 -9.02 11.37 -19.10
N PRO A 218 -9.10 10.57 -20.15
CA PRO A 218 -10.30 10.54 -21.00
C PRO A 218 -11.50 10.01 -20.21
N GLY A 219 -12.71 10.45 -20.54
CA GLY A 219 -13.90 9.80 -20.01
C GLY A 219 -14.08 8.38 -20.56
N MET A 220 -14.89 7.54 -19.89
CA MET A 220 -15.06 6.12 -20.19
C MET A 220 -15.38 5.82 -21.66
N ALA A 221 -16.28 6.56 -22.28
CA ALA A 221 -16.63 6.37 -23.68
C ALA A 221 -15.43 6.58 -24.65
N ALA A 222 -14.61 7.59 -24.36
CA ALA A 222 -13.40 7.86 -25.14
C ALA A 222 -12.30 6.82 -24.87
N LEU A 223 -12.19 6.33 -23.63
CA LEU A 223 -11.27 5.26 -23.27
C LEU A 223 -11.57 3.98 -24.06
N HIS A 224 -12.84 3.57 -24.11
CA HIS A 224 -13.27 2.35 -24.82
C HIS A 224 -13.01 2.40 -26.34
N ALA A 225 -12.76 3.57 -26.90
CA ALA A 225 -12.39 3.73 -28.31
C ALA A 225 -10.87 3.74 -28.55
N GLN A 226 -10.04 3.70 -27.49
CA GLN A 226 -8.59 3.76 -27.63
C GLN A 226 -8.00 2.38 -27.99
N ALA A 227 -7.16 2.36 -29.03
CA ALA A 227 -6.51 1.14 -29.49
C ALA A 227 -5.67 0.46 -28.39
N ASP A 228 -4.92 1.25 -27.61
CA ASP A 228 -4.08 0.77 -26.50
C ASP A 228 -4.89 0.07 -25.42
N TYR A 229 -6.09 0.60 -25.10
CA TYR A 229 -6.98 0.01 -24.10
C TYR A 229 -7.56 -1.32 -24.62
N LEU A 230 -8.02 -1.36 -25.86
CA LEU A 230 -8.55 -2.58 -26.49
C LEU A 230 -7.49 -3.67 -26.62
N GLU A 231 -6.24 -3.32 -26.94
CA GLU A 231 -5.12 -4.25 -26.96
C GLU A 231 -4.83 -4.84 -25.57
N ALA A 232 -4.86 -3.98 -24.54
CA ALA A 232 -4.65 -4.42 -23.16
C ALA A 232 -5.77 -5.36 -22.69
N LEU A 233 -7.03 -5.10 -23.02
CA LEU A 233 -8.16 -6.00 -22.74
C LEU A 233 -7.97 -7.37 -23.38
N LYS A 234 -7.64 -7.42 -24.67
CA LYS A 234 -7.37 -8.68 -25.37
C LYS A 234 -6.25 -9.50 -24.70
N ALA A 235 -5.20 -8.81 -24.20
CA ALA A 235 -4.11 -9.48 -23.50
C ALA A 235 -4.52 -10.03 -22.11
N LEU A 236 -5.61 -9.55 -21.52
CA LEU A 236 -6.20 -10.09 -20.28
C LEU A 236 -7.14 -11.27 -20.59
N GLU A 237 -8.02 -11.13 -21.57
CA GLU A 237 -8.95 -12.16 -22.01
C GLU A 237 -8.22 -13.47 -22.37
N ALA A 238 -7.09 -13.37 -23.10
CA ALA A 238 -6.25 -14.51 -23.50
C ALA A 238 -5.62 -15.32 -22.34
N VAL A 239 -5.76 -14.89 -21.10
CA VAL A 239 -5.23 -15.60 -19.91
C VAL A 239 -6.35 -16.14 -19.02
N MET A 240 -7.59 -15.72 -19.29
CA MET A 240 -8.80 -16.18 -18.58
C MET A 240 -9.47 -17.37 -19.28
N GLU A 241 -9.09 -17.67 -20.53
CA GLU A 241 -9.44 -18.88 -21.29
C GLU A 241 -8.47 -20.04 -20.99
#